data_4b566cb76a6678756e15801c3dead337
#
_entry.id   4b566cb76a6678756e15801c3dead337
#
_cell.length_a   1.000
_cell.length_b   1.000
_cell.length_c   1.000
_cell.angle_alpha   90.00
_cell.angle_beta   90.00
_cell.angle_gamma   90.00
#
_symmetry.space_group_name_H-M   'P 1'
#
loop_
_entity.id
_entity.type
_entity.pdbx_description
1 polymer ?
#
loop_
_entity_poly.entity_id
_entity_poly.type
_entity_poly.pdbx_seq_one_letter_code
_entity_poly.pdbx_strand_id
1 'polypeptide(L)'
;MRFDLPILSTTQTRRRSLLAMAAVFASSFAWRAAQAWNEGQLQRSMSSRFGDAGLRRMQSWFAMLEAQNGKSIAQRLNAVNDFWNQQLLAGIDAQIWKELDYWATPVESLGRGTGDCEDFVIGKYFSLIKLGVPSQQMRFIYVRARVGGVGSTRSVAHMVLGFYESPQAVPVVLDNLVGSIQKASQRTDLTPVFSFDAEGVYVEGQRSASSERINRWQGLLVRMRQEGFKV
;
A
#
# COMPACT_ATOMS: atom_id res chain seq x y z
N MET A 1 -33.74 -18.64 63.61
CA MET A 1 -33.31 -17.57 62.69
C MET A 1 -32.98 -18.21 61.35
N ARG A 2 -33.82 -18.02 60.33
CA ARG A 2 -33.60 -18.44 58.92
C ARG A 2 -33.09 -17.20 58.18
N PHE A 3 -31.92 -17.33 57.53
CA PHE A 3 -31.41 -16.31 56.62
C PHE A 3 -31.83 -16.71 55.19
N ASP A 4 -32.72 -15.94 54.57
CA ASP A 4 -33.05 -16.04 53.16
C ASP A 4 -32.00 -15.27 52.33
N LEU A 5 -31.34 -15.98 51.41
CA LEU A 5 -30.44 -15.38 50.42
C LEU A 5 -31.25 -15.05 49.13
N PRO A 6 -31.10 -13.87 48.53
CA PRO A 6 -31.82 -13.54 47.31
C PRO A 6 -31.21 -14.27 46.09
N ILE A 7 -32.10 -14.94 45.34
CA ILE A 7 -31.75 -15.56 44.06
C ILE A 7 -31.56 -14.45 43.03
N LEU A 8 -30.34 -14.20 42.61
CA LEU A 8 -30.00 -13.27 41.52
C LEU A 8 -30.37 -13.93 40.17
N SER A 9 -31.27 -13.28 39.45
CA SER A 9 -31.81 -13.70 38.15
C SER A 9 -30.69 -13.73 37.06
N THR A 10 -30.45 -14.91 36.52
CA THR A 10 -29.46 -15.21 35.45
C THR A 10 -29.86 -14.72 34.06
N THR A 11 -30.96 -14.00 33.91
CA THR A 11 -31.48 -13.53 32.62
C THR A 11 -30.87 -12.20 32.14
N GLN A 12 -30.31 -11.38 33.02
CA GLN A 12 -29.75 -10.09 32.64
C GLN A 12 -28.32 -10.19 32.06
N THR A 13 -27.57 -11.22 32.44
CA THR A 13 -26.18 -11.39 31.98
C THR A 13 -26.09 -11.84 30.53
N ARG A 14 -27.03 -12.68 30.06
CA ARG A 14 -27.05 -13.17 28.68
C ARG A 14 -27.42 -12.09 27.64
N ARG A 15 -28.29 -11.14 28.00
CA ARG A 15 -28.67 -10.02 27.10
C ARG A 15 -27.52 -9.03 26.88
N ARG A 16 -26.69 -8.77 27.90
CA ARG A 16 -25.55 -7.87 27.79
C ARG A 16 -24.41 -8.46 26.93
N SER A 17 -24.19 -9.78 27.00
CA SER A 17 -23.16 -10.47 26.19
C SER A 17 -23.53 -10.52 24.72
N LEU A 18 -24.83 -10.69 24.37
CA LEU A 18 -25.30 -10.68 22.99
C LEU A 18 -25.25 -9.29 22.34
N LEU A 19 -25.52 -8.24 23.10
CA LEU A 19 -25.41 -6.86 22.61
C LEU A 19 -23.94 -6.42 22.42
N ALA A 20 -23.01 -6.91 23.26
CA ALA A 20 -21.58 -6.63 23.10
C ALA A 20 -20.99 -7.34 21.85
N MET A 21 -21.41 -8.59 21.57
CA MET A 21 -20.99 -9.29 20.34
C MET A 21 -21.55 -8.62 19.06
N ALA A 22 -22.81 -8.18 19.07
CA ALA A 22 -23.41 -7.48 17.92
C ALA A 22 -22.71 -6.14 17.63
N ALA A 23 -22.27 -5.41 18.64
CA ALA A 23 -21.57 -4.15 18.49
C ALA A 23 -20.14 -4.32 17.91
N VAL A 24 -19.44 -5.42 18.25
CA VAL A 24 -18.10 -5.73 17.70
C VAL A 24 -18.21 -6.14 16.23
N PHE A 25 -19.23 -6.90 15.85
CA PHE A 25 -19.45 -7.26 14.43
C PHE A 25 -19.91 -6.07 13.59
N ALA A 26 -20.73 -5.17 14.12
CA ALA A 26 -21.19 -3.97 13.42
C ALA A 26 -20.05 -2.97 13.19
N SER A 27 -19.12 -2.82 14.16
CA SER A 27 -17.97 -1.92 14.02
C SER A 27 -16.94 -2.42 13.00
N SER A 28 -16.72 -3.73 12.89
CA SER A 28 -15.82 -4.31 11.89
C SER A 28 -16.38 -4.24 10.47
N PHE A 29 -17.70 -4.28 10.32
CA PHE A 29 -18.37 -4.14 9.02
C PHE A 29 -18.40 -2.68 8.55
N ALA A 30 -18.61 -1.73 9.47
CA ALA A 30 -18.59 -0.29 9.18
C ALA A 30 -17.17 0.19 8.79
N TRP A 31 -16.12 -0.36 9.37
CA TRP A 31 -14.74 -0.03 9.00
C TRP A 31 -14.39 -0.53 7.59
N ARG A 32 -14.83 -1.74 7.21
CA ARG A 32 -14.64 -2.24 5.84
C ARG A 32 -15.37 -1.41 4.79
N ALA A 33 -16.58 -0.92 5.10
CA ALA A 33 -17.33 -0.04 4.21
C ALA A 33 -16.67 1.35 4.05
N ALA A 34 -15.98 1.85 5.08
CA ALA A 34 -15.28 3.14 5.02
C ALA A 34 -14.05 3.13 4.10
N GLN A 35 -13.45 1.96 3.85
CA GLN A 35 -12.28 1.77 2.97
C GLN A 35 -12.62 1.25 1.56
N ALA A 36 -13.91 1.15 1.22
CA ALA A 36 -14.31 0.67 -0.10
C ALA A 36 -14.04 1.71 -1.18
N TRP A 37 -13.14 1.43 -2.11
CA TRP A 37 -12.96 2.22 -3.32
C TRP A 37 -14.23 2.21 -4.17
N ASN A 38 -14.50 3.29 -4.89
CA ASN A 38 -15.59 3.33 -5.85
C ASN A 38 -15.13 2.64 -7.16
N GLU A 39 -15.21 1.32 -7.20
CA GLU A 39 -14.73 0.52 -8.34
C GLU A 39 -15.39 0.92 -9.65
N GLY A 40 -16.69 1.25 -9.63
CA GLY A 40 -17.39 1.73 -10.83
C GLY A 40 -16.85 3.08 -11.33
N GLN A 41 -16.44 3.99 -10.43
CA GLN A 41 -15.81 5.23 -10.81
C GLN A 41 -14.39 5.01 -11.35
N LEU A 42 -13.61 4.13 -10.70
CA LEU A 42 -12.28 3.75 -11.16
C LEU A 42 -12.32 3.14 -12.57
N GLN A 43 -13.25 2.22 -12.83
CA GLN A 43 -13.42 1.62 -14.16
C GLN A 43 -13.83 2.65 -15.23
N ARG A 44 -14.73 3.58 -14.90
CA ARG A 44 -15.10 4.67 -15.82
C ARG A 44 -13.91 5.59 -16.11
N SER A 45 -13.16 5.99 -15.08
CA SER A 45 -11.94 6.80 -15.24
C SER A 45 -10.90 6.07 -16.12
N MET A 46 -10.70 4.78 -15.87
CA MET A 46 -9.79 3.96 -16.67
C MET A 46 -10.23 3.86 -18.13
N SER A 47 -11.48 3.48 -18.39
CA SER A 47 -12.00 3.28 -19.73
C SER A 47 -11.97 4.56 -20.55
N SER A 48 -12.39 5.69 -19.97
CA SER A 48 -12.45 6.99 -20.67
C SER A 48 -11.06 7.57 -21.00
N ARG A 49 -10.05 7.30 -20.20
CA ARG A 49 -8.70 7.88 -20.35
C ARG A 49 -7.72 6.95 -21.06
N PHE A 50 -7.86 5.64 -20.88
CA PHE A 50 -6.86 4.66 -21.30
C PHE A 50 -7.43 3.48 -22.11
N GLY A 51 -8.74 3.47 -22.35
CA GLY A 51 -9.40 2.47 -23.19
C GLY A 51 -9.29 1.03 -22.66
N ASP A 52 -9.49 0.06 -23.57
CA ASP A 52 -9.62 -1.36 -23.21
C ASP A 52 -8.34 -1.98 -22.62
N ALA A 53 -7.18 -1.55 -23.09
CA ALA A 53 -5.92 -2.10 -22.59
C ALA A 53 -5.70 -1.75 -21.10
N GLY A 54 -5.97 -0.50 -20.72
CA GLY A 54 -5.95 -0.06 -19.33
C GLY A 54 -7.01 -0.79 -18.50
N LEU A 55 -8.23 -0.92 -19.06
CA LEU A 55 -9.33 -1.60 -18.36
C LEU A 55 -8.99 -3.07 -18.07
N ARG A 56 -8.39 -3.80 -19.00
CA ARG A 56 -7.92 -5.18 -18.75
C ARG A 56 -6.89 -5.27 -17.63
N ARG A 57 -5.90 -4.37 -17.58
CA ARG A 57 -4.92 -4.33 -16.51
C ARG A 57 -5.56 -4.03 -15.14
N MET A 58 -6.52 -3.12 -15.10
CA MET A 58 -7.27 -2.82 -13.89
C MET A 58 -8.13 -4.01 -13.42
N GLN A 59 -8.79 -4.71 -14.33
CA GLN A 59 -9.54 -5.93 -14.02
C GLN A 59 -8.63 -7.03 -13.45
N SER A 60 -7.45 -7.21 -14.02
CA SER A 60 -6.43 -8.14 -13.50
C SER A 60 -5.96 -7.71 -12.09
N TRP A 61 -5.84 -6.39 -11.84
CA TRP A 61 -5.52 -5.87 -10.51
C TRP A 61 -6.60 -6.22 -9.50
N PHE A 62 -7.87 -5.97 -9.81
CA PHE A 62 -8.98 -6.30 -8.92
C PHE A 62 -9.09 -7.82 -8.67
N ALA A 63 -8.90 -8.63 -9.71
CA ALA A 63 -8.87 -10.09 -9.56
C ALA A 63 -7.72 -10.56 -8.65
N MET A 64 -6.53 -9.98 -8.79
CA MET A 64 -5.40 -10.24 -7.90
C MET A 64 -5.74 -9.87 -6.46
N LEU A 65 -6.30 -8.67 -6.22
CA LEU A 65 -6.69 -8.23 -4.87
C LEU A 65 -7.73 -9.18 -4.25
N GLU A 66 -8.74 -9.60 -5.01
CA GLU A 66 -9.76 -10.54 -4.54
C GLU A 66 -9.16 -11.90 -4.17
N ALA A 67 -8.26 -12.43 -4.99
CA ALA A 67 -7.58 -13.70 -4.73
C ALA A 67 -6.71 -13.69 -3.45
N GLN A 68 -6.37 -12.51 -2.93
CA GLN A 68 -5.60 -12.35 -1.70
C GLN A 68 -6.47 -12.22 -0.44
N ASN A 69 -7.79 -12.24 -0.53
CA ASN A 69 -8.68 -12.25 0.63
C ASN A 69 -8.40 -13.49 1.50
N GLY A 70 -8.20 -13.26 2.81
CA GLY A 70 -7.91 -14.33 3.78
C GLY A 70 -6.51 -14.94 3.70
N LYS A 71 -5.64 -14.48 2.77
CA LYS A 71 -4.26 -14.96 2.67
C LYS A 71 -3.36 -14.34 3.75
N SER A 72 -2.24 -15.00 4.04
CA SER A 72 -1.23 -14.49 4.97
C SER A 72 -0.58 -13.19 4.45
N ILE A 73 0.01 -12.41 5.35
CA ILE A 73 0.75 -11.20 4.98
C ILE A 73 1.84 -11.50 3.94
N ALA A 74 2.62 -12.54 4.15
CA ALA A 74 3.68 -12.93 3.21
C ALA A 74 3.12 -13.23 1.81
N GLN A 75 1.98 -13.93 1.70
CA GLN A 75 1.34 -14.19 0.41
C GLN A 75 0.85 -12.90 -0.25
N ARG A 76 0.25 -11.97 0.51
CA ARG A 76 -0.19 -10.67 0.00
C ARG A 76 0.98 -9.82 -0.51
N LEU A 77 2.09 -9.76 0.26
CA LEU A 77 3.29 -9.03 -0.14
C LEU A 77 3.85 -9.56 -1.46
N ASN A 78 4.01 -10.89 -1.59
CA ASN A 78 4.53 -11.51 -2.81
C ASN A 78 3.58 -11.26 -4.00
N ALA A 79 2.29 -11.54 -3.87
CA ALA A 79 1.32 -11.36 -4.95
C ALA A 79 1.25 -9.91 -5.44
N VAL A 80 1.28 -8.94 -4.53
CA VAL A 80 1.27 -7.52 -4.89
C VAL A 80 2.58 -7.11 -5.56
N ASN A 81 3.73 -7.55 -5.02
CA ASN A 81 5.03 -7.25 -5.62
C ASN A 81 5.14 -7.81 -7.04
N ASP A 82 4.79 -9.07 -7.23
CA ASP A 82 4.84 -9.75 -8.52
C ASP A 82 3.87 -9.12 -9.52
N PHE A 83 2.64 -8.79 -9.10
CA PHE A 83 1.66 -8.14 -9.95
C PHE A 83 2.20 -6.84 -10.53
N TRP A 84 2.63 -5.90 -9.70
CA TRP A 84 3.10 -4.59 -10.17
C TRP A 84 4.36 -4.71 -11.00
N ASN A 85 5.29 -5.59 -10.64
CA ASN A 85 6.51 -5.83 -11.41
C ASN A 85 6.24 -6.46 -12.80
N GLN A 86 5.12 -7.17 -12.97
CA GLN A 86 4.73 -7.77 -14.25
C GLN A 86 3.83 -6.85 -15.10
N GLN A 87 3.04 -5.98 -14.47
CA GLN A 87 2.07 -5.14 -15.18
C GLN A 87 2.67 -3.86 -15.76
N LEU A 88 3.76 -3.36 -15.20
CA LEU A 88 4.40 -2.15 -15.65
C LEU A 88 5.74 -2.42 -16.32
N LEU A 89 5.98 -1.75 -17.43
CA LEU A 89 7.31 -1.57 -17.99
C LEU A 89 7.99 -0.39 -17.28
N ALA A 90 9.25 -0.56 -16.92
CA ALA A 90 10.02 0.55 -16.34
C ALA A 90 10.23 1.64 -17.39
N GLY A 91 9.98 2.88 -17.01
CA GLY A 91 10.09 4.06 -17.85
C GLY A 91 10.63 5.25 -17.08
N ILE A 92 10.65 6.40 -17.70
CA ILE A 92 11.01 7.67 -17.09
C ILE A 92 9.90 8.70 -17.31
N ASP A 93 9.59 9.47 -16.31
CA ASP A 93 8.47 10.43 -16.29
C ASP A 93 8.50 11.42 -17.45
N ALA A 94 9.66 11.95 -17.79
CA ALA A 94 9.79 12.87 -18.92
C ALA A 94 9.29 12.27 -20.25
N GLN A 95 9.37 10.95 -20.41
CA GLN A 95 8.86 10.26 -21.60
C GLN A 95 7.37 9.90 -21.45
N ILE A 96 6.96 9.47 -20.26
CA ILE A 96 5.59 8.99 -19.98
C ILE A 96 4.64 10.17 -19.84
N TRP A 97 4.99 11.16 -19.00
CA TRP A 97 4.10 12.24 -18.54
C TRP A 97 4.47 13.62 -19.09
N LYS A 98 5.64 13.76 -19.71
CA LYS A 98 6.23 15.07 -20.13
C LYS A 98 6.53 15.98 -18.93
N GLU A 99 6.72 15.38 -17.76
CA GLU A 99 7.12 16.01 -16.51
C GLU A 99 8.40 15.34 -16.00
N LEU A 100 9.19 16.03 -15.16
CA LEU A 100 10.48 15.47 -14.70
C LEU A 100 10.35 14.52 -13.50
N ASP A 101 9.24 14.62 -12.76
CA ASP A 101 9.02 13.88 -11.53
C ASP A 101 7.50 13.89 -11.24
N TYR A 102 6.78 12.92 -11.80
CA TYR A 102 5.33 12.79 -11.72
C TYR A 102 4.94 11.50 -11.01
N TRP A 103 4.34 11.59 -9.85
CA TRP A 103 3.85 10.43 -9.12
C TRP A 103 2.47 10.03 -9.62
N ALA A 104 2.44 9.02 -10.48
CA ALA A 104 1.20 8.57 -11.09
C ALA A 104 0.29 7.82 -10.09
N THR A 105 -1.02 7.97 -10.28
CA THR A 105 -1.99 7.15 -9.54
C THR A 105 -1.96 5.71 -10.05
N PRO A 106 -2.43 4.72 -9.27
CA PRO A 106 -2.57 3.35 -9.77
C PRO A 106 -3.40 3.23 -11.06
N VAL A 107 -4.40 4.11 -11.25
CA VAL A 107 -5.18 4.18 -12.50
C VAL A 107 -4.29 4.66 -13.65
N GLU A 108 -3.48 5.66 -13.42
CA GLU A 108 -2.59 6.23 -14.43
C GLU A 108 -1.49 5.24 -14.84
N SER A 109 -0.80 4.63 -13.87
CA SER A 109 0.27 3.66 -14.13
C SER A 109 -0.26 2.42 -14.85
N LEU A 110 -1.36 1.82 -14.39
CA LEU A 110 -2.01 0.70 -15.07
C LEU A 110 -2.58 1.13 -16.44
N GLY A 111 -3.10 2.34 -16.55
CA GLY A 111 -3.60 2.89 -17.80
C GLY A 111 -2.52 2.94 -18.88
N ARG A 112 -1.35 3.45 -18.56
CA ARG A 112 -0.18 3.51 -19.44
C ARG A 112 0.51 2.14 -19.60
N GLY A 113 0.50 1.30 -18.55
CA GLY A 113 1.27 0.06 -18.48
C GLY A 113 2.78 0.30 -18.36
N THR A 114 3.15 1.47 -17.87
CA THR A 114 4.54 1.88 -17.65
C THR A 114 4.58 2.85 -16.48
N GLY A 115 5.72 2.92 -15.80
CA GLY A 115 5.96 3.82 -14.69
C GLY A 115 7.42 3.83 -14.28
N ASP A 116 7.82 4.78 -13.46
CA ASP A 116 9.14 4.79 -12.82
C ASP A 116 9.10 4.12 -11.43
N CYS A 117 10.17 4.24 -10.64
CA CYS A 117 10.28 3.51 -9.37
C CYS A 117 9.20 3.92 -8.36
N GLU A 118 8.82 5.18 -8.32
CA GLU A 118 7.77 5.72 -7.45
C GLU A 118 6.40 5.11 -7.77
N ASP A 119 6.08 4.97 -9.05
CA ASP A 119 4.80 4.44 -9.51
C ASP A 119 4.61 2.97 -9.11
N PHE A 120 5.68 2.16 -9.20
CA PHE A 120 5.66 0.78 -8.69
C PHE A 120 5.40 0.74 -7.18
N VAL A 121 6.05 1.62 -6.42
CA VAL A 121 5.90 1.67 -4.96
C VAL A 121 4.50 2.14 -4.57
N ILE A 122 3.97 3.18 -5.24
CA ILE A 122 2.61 3.71 -5.04
C ILE A 122 1.58 2.60 -5.29
N GLY A 123 1.70 1.91 -6.41
CA GLY A 123 0.81 0.83 -6.76
C GLY A 123 0.82 -0.31 -5.73
N LYS A 124 2.01 -0.74 -5.28
CA LYS A 124 2.18 -1.75 -4.23
C LYS A 124 1.58 -1.29 -2.91
N TYR A 125 1.87 -0.08 -2.48
CA TYR A 125 1.38 0.50 -1.23
C TYR A 125 -0.15 0.50 -1.17
N PHE A 126 -0.82 1.08 -2.16
CA PHE A 126 -2.28 1.16 -2.15
C PHE A 126 -2.96 -0.20 -2.34
N SER A 127 -2.34 -1.13 -3.05
CA SER A 127 -2.81 -2.52 -3.10
C SER A 127 -2.78 -3.19 -1.72
N LEU A 128 -1.69 -3.01 -0.97
CA LEU A 128 -1.55 -3.56 0.39
C LEU A 128 -2.50 -2.89 1.38
N ILE A 129 -2.71 -1.57 1.29
CA ILE A 129 -3.76 -0.86 2.05
C ILE A 129 -5.14 -1.47 1.78
N LYS A 130 -5.50 -1.70 0.50
CA LYS A 130 -6.77 -2.33 0.12
C LYS A 130 -6.91 -3.74 0.69
N LEU A 131 -5.81 -4.46 0.82
CA LEU A 131 -5.75 -5.80 1.43
C LEU A 131 -5.70 -5.77 2.97
N GLY A 132 -5.80 -4.58 3.59
CA GLY A 132 -5.87 -4.42 5.04
C GLY A 132 -4.52 -4.45 5.75
N VAL A 133 -3.41 -4.25 5.04
CA VAL A 133 -2.10 -4.02 5.66
C VAL A 133 -2.07 -2.62 6.26
N PRO A 134 -1.78 -2.45 7.56
CA PRO A 134 -1.73 -1.13 8.19
C PRO A 134 -0.68 -0.21 7.54
N SER A 135 -1.04 1.06 7.31
CA SER A 135 -0.13 2.06 6.75
C SER A 135 1.15 2.22 7.57
N GLN A 136 1.03 2.12 8.90
CA GLN A 136 2.16 2.24 9.85
C GLN A 136 3.21 1.13 9.70
N GLN A 137 2.86 0.03 9.03
CA GLN A 137 3.79 -1.06 8.72
C GLN A 137 4.52 -0.87 7.38
N MET A 138 4.24 0.21 6.66
CA MET A 138 4.81 0.43 5.34
C MET A 138 5.48 1.81 5.24
N ARG A 139 6.64 1.86 4.60
CA ARG A 139 7.35 3.12 4.30
C ARG A 139 7.82 3.16 2.86
N PHE A 140 7.67 4.30 2.25
CA PHE A 140 8.35 4.68 1.02
C PHE A 140 9.80 5.02 1.39
N ILE A 141 10.77 4.33 0.80
CA ILE A 141 12.18 4.50 1.15
C ILE A 141 12.95 4.97 -0.07
N TYR A 142 13.42 6.22 -0.05
CA TYR A 142 14.40 6.70 -1.00
C TYR A 142 15.76 6.11 -0.71
N VAL A 143 16.35 5.51 -1.73
CA VAL A 143 17.63 4.84 -1.64
C VAL A 143 18.55 5.28 -2.78
N ARG A 144 19.84 5.12 -2.57
CA ARG A 144 20.82 5.07 -3.65
C ARG A 144 21.05 3.60 -3.98
N ALA A 145 20.56 3.14 -5.14
CA ALA A 145 20.67 1.75 -5.59
C ALA A 145 21.92 1.57 -6.45
N ARG A 146 22.79 0.62 -6.10
CA ARG A 146 23.93 0.23 -6.91
C ARG A 146 23.46 -0.69 -8.04
N VAL A 147 23.77 -0.33 -9.29
CA VAL A 147 23.37 -1.05 -10.49
C VAL A 147 24.57 -1.47 -11.34
N GLY A 148 24.43 -2.47 -12.18
CA GLY A 148 25.50 -2.95 -13.07
C GLY A 148 26.25 -4.18 -12.55
N GLY A 149 25.71 -4.89 -11.57
CA GLY A 149 26.25 -6.15 -11.07
C GLY A 149 27.32 -6.03 -9.99
N VAL A 150 27.93 -7.18 -9.67
CA VAL A 150 28.96 -7.28 -8.63
C VAL A 150 30.18 -6.43 -8.98
N GLY A 151 30.65 -5.61 -8.03
CA GLY A 151 31.79 -4.71 -8.21
C GLY A 151 31.49 -3.39 -8.91
N SER A 152 30.26 -3.15 -9.36
CA SER A 152 29.88 -1.87 -9.95
C SER A 152 29.90 -0.75 -8.89
N THR A 153 30.44 0.41 -9.27
CA THR A 153 30.36 1.66 -8.49
C THR A 153 29.22 2.57 -8.94
N ARG A 154 28.54 2.21 -10.04
CA ARG A 154 27.43 2.99 -10.58
C ARG A 154 26.21 2.88 -9.66
N SER A 155 25.66 4.02 -9.26
CA SER A 155 24.43 4.09 -8.47
C SER A 155 23.42 5.03 -9.11
N VAL A 156 22.15 4.75 -8.87
CA VAL A 156 21.00 5.56 -9.30
C VAL A 156 20.15 5.94 -8.10
N ALA A 157 19.44 7.07 -8.18
CA ALA A 157 18.35 7.37 -7.26
C ALA A 157 17.22 6.37 -7.50
N HIS A 158 16.64 5.86 -6.42
CA HIS A 158 15.63 4.81 -6.52
C HIS A 158 14.67 4.86 -5.32
N MET A 159 13.45 4.34 -5.49
CA MET A 159 12.48 4.19 -4.42
C MET A 159 12.05 2.74 -4.27
N VAL A 160 11.94 2.28 -3.03
CA VAL A 160 11.43 0.94 -2.69
C VAL A 160 10.37 1.04 -1.60
N LEU A 161 9.52 0.01 -1.50
CA LEU A 161 8.56 -0.12 -0.39
C LEU A 161 9.15 -1.03 0.69
N GLY A 162 9.31 -0.51 1.89
CA GLY A 162 9.66 -1.29 3.08
C GLY A 162 8.40 -1.72 3.82
N PHE A 163 8.30 -3.02 4.15
CA PHE A 163 7.28 -3.54 5.06
C PHE A 163 7.93 -3.96 6.37
N TYR A 164 7.38 -3.47 7.49
CA TYR A 164 7.83 -3.69 8.87
C TYR A 164 6.81 -4.56 9.60
N GLU A 165 7.20 -5.75 10.05
CA GLU A 165 6.35 -6.62 10.84
C GLU A 165 6.03 -6.00 12.22
N SER A 166 6.97 -5.25 12.77
CA SER A 166 6.82 -4.41 13.96
C SER A 166 7.67 -3.14 13.80
N PRO A 167 7.44 -2.07 14.59
CA PRO A 167 8.15 -0.79 14.45
C PRO A 167 9.67 -0.86 14.50
N GLN A 168 10.22 -1.86 15.21
CA GLN A 168 11.67 -2.07 15.37
C GLN A 168 12.22 -3.20 14.48
N ALA A 169 11.36 -3.87 13.71
CA ALA A 169 11.80 -4.96 12.84
C ALA A 169 12.65 -4.43 11.67
N VAL A 170 13.60 -5.24 11.23
CA VAL A 170 14.27 -5.03 9.94
C VAL A 170 13.24 -5.27 8.84
N PRO A 171 12.93 -4.28 8.00
CA PRO A 171 11.89 -4.43 6.99
C PRO A 171 12.28 -5.44 5.91
N VAL A 172 11.27 -6.03 5.28
CA VAL A 172 11.43 -6.63 3.98
C VAL A 172 11.17 -5.60 2.90
N VAL A 173 11.88 -5.72 1.78
CA VAL A 173 11.89 -4.73 0.69
C VAL A 173 11.15 -5.30 -0.52
N LEU A 174 10.16 -4.55 -0.98
CA LEU A 174 9.46 -4.78 -2.25
C LEU A 174 10.05 -3.80 -3.27
N ASP A 175 10.59 -4.34 -4.35
CA ASP A 175 11.38 -3.60 -5.33
C ASP A 175 11.01 -4.02 -6.76
N ASN A 176 11.22 -3.15 -7.74
CA ASN A 176 11.05 -3.46 -9.16
C ASN A 176 12.39 -3.77 -9.86
N LEU A 177 13.53 -3.38 -9.27
CA LEU A 177 14.85 -3.76 -9.77
C LEU A 177 15.24 -5.18 -9.35
N VAL A 178 14.80 -5.63 -8.16
CA VAL A 178 15.01 -6.98 -7.65
C VAL A 178 13.65 -7.56 -7.28
N GLY A 179 13.13 -8.45 -8.12
CA GLY A 179 11.76 -8.98 -7.98
C GLY A 179 11.52 -9.82 -6.72
N SER A 180 12.54 -10.46 -6.15
CA SER A 180 12.39 -11.21 -4.91
C SER A 180 12.34 -10.29 -3.68
N ILE A 181 11.36 -10.52 -2.80
CA ILE A 181 11.28 -9.81 -1.52
C ILE A 181 12.38 -10.33 -0.59
N GLN A 182 13.20 -9.42 -0.09
CA GLN A 182 14.34 -9.73 0.78
C GLN A 182 14.35 -8.79 1.98
N LYS A 183 14.99 -9.21 3.09
CA LYS A 183 15.24 -8.31 4.23
C LYS A 183 16.17 -7.18 3.80
N ALA A 184 15.96 -5.97 4.31
CA ALA A 184 16.81 -4.82 4.03
C ALA A 184 18.28 -5.08 4.36
N SER A 185 18.56 -5.88 5.41
CA SER A 185 19.92 -6.29 5.77
C SER A 185 20.63 -7.17 4.73
N GLN A 186 19.90 -7.77 3.79
CA GLN A 186 20.42 -8.59 2.69
C GLN A 186 20.59 -7.78 1.40
N ARG A 187 19.98 -6.58 1.33
CA ARG A 187 20.03 -5.66 0.20
C ARG A 187 21.21 -4.69 0.34
N THR A 188 22.43 -5.22 0.26
CA THR A 188 23.68 -4.45 0.36
C THR A 188 23.93 -3.52 -0.84
N ASP A 189 23.12 -3.64 -1.87
CA ASP A 189 23.06 -2.76 -3.03
C ASP A 189 22.31 -1.45 -2.76
N LEU A 190 21.51 -1.38 -1.68
CA LEU A 190 20.69 -0.22 -1.33
C LEU A 190 21.30 0.57 -0.17
N THR A 191 21.49 1.88 -0.38
CA THR A 191 21.88 2.81 0.69
C THR A 191 20.70 3.73 0.96
N PRO A 192 20.04 3.66 2.14
CA PRO A 192 18.91 4.54 2.47
C PRO A 192 19.34 6.00 2.54
N VAL A 193 18.48 6.91 2.09
CA VAL A 193 18.67 8.36 2.17
C VAL A 193 17.65 8.96 3.13
N PHE A 194 16.38 8.73 2.88
CA PHE A 194 15.28 9.07 3.78
C PHE A 194 14.08 8.15 3.51
N SER A 195 13.11 8.14 4.40
CA SER A 195 11.86 7.44 4.20
C SER A 195 10.68 8.30 4.63
N PHE A 196 9.48 7.95 4.18
CA PHE A 196 8.25 8.56 4.65
C PHE A 196 7.10 7.54 4.65
N ASP A 197 6.08 7.84 5.41
CA ASP A 197 4.80 7.15 5.46
C ASP A 197 3.65 8.17 5.49
N ALA A 198 2.42 7.72 5.77
CA ALA A 198 1.27 8.61 5.89
C ALA A 198 1.40 9.65 7.01
N GLU A 199 2.27 9.44 8.01
CA GLU A 199 2.39 10.27 9.21
C GLU A 199 3.58 11.24 9.15
N GLY A 200 4.65 10.91 8.43
CA GLY A 200 5.84 11.74 8.45
C GLY A 200 6.96 11.32 7.53
N VAL A 201 7.99 12.17 7.54
CA VAL A 201 9.27 11.97 6.87
C VAL A 201 10.30 11.60 7.91
N TYR A 202 11.14 10.62 7.61
CA TYR A 202 12.15 10.08 8.51
C TYR A 202 13.53 10.15 7.85
N VAL A 203 14.49 10.68 8.58
CA VAL A 203 15.92 10.67 8.20
C VAL A 203 16.67 9.92 9.29
N GLU A 204 17.50 8.95 8.89
CA GLU A 204 18.21 8.06 9.84
C GLU A 204 17.28 7.40 10.87
N GLY A 205 16.04 7.08 10.45
CA GLY A 205 15.03 6.48 11.30
C GLY A 205 14.30 7.43 12.25
N GLN A 206 14.72 8.70 12.36
CA GLN A 206 14.07 9.71 13.19
C GLN A 206 13.08 10.57 12.39
N ARG A 207 11.94 10.90 12.98
CA ARG A 207 10.94 11.76 12.35
C ARG A 207 11.48 13.18 12.19
N SER A 208 11.56 13.64 10.94
CA SER A 208 12.08 14.95 10.58
C SER A 208 11.01 15.97 10.24
N ALA A 209 9.91 15.54 9.62
CA ALA A 209 8.80 16.41 9.19
C ALA A 209 7.50 15.64 9.05
N SER A 210 6.35 16.37 8.84
CA SER A 210 5.10 15.74 8.43
C SER A 210 5.14 15.40 6.94
N SER A 211 4.40 14.35 6.53
CA SER A 211 4.24 13.95 5.11
C SER A 211 3.52 15.02 4.27
N GLU A 212 2.79 15.93 4.90
CA GLU A 212 2.15 17.07 4.25
C GLU A 212 3.13 18.00 3.53
N ARG A 213 4.41 17.98 3.90
CA ARG A 213 5.46 18.75 3.22
C ARG A 213 5.92 18.13 1.89
N ILE A 214 5.46 16.91 1.58
CA ILE A 214 5.74 16.28 0.29
C ILE A 214 4.62 16.66 -0.68
N ASN A 215 4.81 17.74 -1.43
CA ASN A 215 3.81 18.27 -2.37
C ASN A 215 3.32 17.23 -3.38
N ARG A 216 4.22 16.34 -3.84
CA ARG A 216 3.87 15.26 -4.79
C ARG A 216 2.91 14.25 -4.17
N TRP A 217 3.14 13.87 -2.91
CA TRP A 217 2.24 12.99 -2.17
C TRP A 217 0.84 13.60 -2.05
N GLN A 218 0.74 14.88 -1.68
CA GLN A 218 -0.54 15.56 -1.58
C GLN A 218 -1.26 15.65 -2.93
N GLY A 219 -0.53 16.00 -3.99
CA GLY A 219 -1.07 16.03 -5.36
C GLY A 219 -1.56 14.67 -5.83
N LEU A 220 -0.83 13.59 -5.53
CA LEU A 220 -1.24 12.21 -5.79
C LEU A 220 -2.57 11.88 -5.09
N LEU A 221 -2.69 12.14 -3.78
CA LEU A 221 -3.90 11.85 -3.01
C LEU A 221 -5.12 12.64 -3.53
N VAL A 222 -4.94 13.88 -3.96
CA VAL A 222 -6.01 14.68 -4.59
C VAL A 222 -6.52 13.99 -5.87
N ARG A 223 -5.62 13.60 -6.78
CA ARG A 223 -6.01 12.91 -8.03
C ARG A 223 -6.66 11.56 -7.74
N MET A 224 -6.13 10.79 -6.79
CA MET A 224 -6.71 9.51 -6.39
C MET A 224 -8.14 9.64 -5.89
N ARG A 225 -8.44 10.66 -5.06
CA ARG A 225 -9.82 10.92 -4.62
C ARG A 225 -10.76 11.24 -5.78
N GLN A 226 -10.30 12.03 -6.75
CA GLN A 226 -11.05 12.35 -7.97
C GLN A 226 -11.32 11.12 -8.84
N GLU A 227 -10.43 10.13 -8.84
CA GLU A 227 -10.58 8.88 -9.56
C GLU A 227 -11.53 7.88 -8.87
N GLY A 228 -11.79 8.05 -7.56
CA GLY A 228 -12.70 7.19 -6.79
C GLY A 228 -12.01 6.37 -5.69
N PHE A 229 -10.74 6.62 -5.40
CA PHE A 229 -10.09 6.06 -4.22
C PHE A 229 -10.57 6.77 -2.96
N LYS A 230 -10.71 6.02 -1.89
CA LYS A 230 -10.87 6.54 -0.52
C LYS A 230 -9.49 6.52 0.16
N VAL A 231 -8.79 7.64 0.11
CA VAL A 231 -7.45 7.85 0.65
C VAL A 231 -7.38 9.14 1.45
#